data_005377f011146e513c1bb955bc5d939c
#
_entry.id   005377f011146e513c1bb955bc5d939c
#
_cell.length_a   1.000
_cell.length_b   1.000
_cell.length_c   1.000
_cell.angle_alpha   90.00
_cell.angle_beta   90.00
_cell.angle_gamma   90.00
#
_symmetry.space_group_name_H-M   'P 1'
#
loop_
_entity.id
_entity.type
_entity.pdbx_description
1 polymer ?
#
loop_
_entity_poly.entity_id
_entity_poly.type
_entity_poly.pdbx_seq_one_letter_code
_entity_poly.pdbx_strand_id
1 'polypeptide(L)'
;MDWSALLQQYGYFAILVGAFFEGETILLLGAYAVHQHLMNFWWLIVVAMLGSFFGDQFYYFLGRKFGFDFFKKRPQLISKFDQASVFIDRHPILTILLMRFAWGLRTVIPISFGIKRYPFILYAVVNLLACFIWAFTIVTMGMQFSHWLHQLWQNILLHELEDRIFLFVCLTMILISIVIIFIFHQKKHRD
;
A
#
# COMPACT_ATOMS: atom_id res chain seq x y z
N MET A 1 -11.96 0.34 28.74
CA MET A 1 -11.68 1.15 27.54
C MET A 1 -12.30 0.40 26.38
N ASP A 2 -13.37 0.94 25.78
CA ASP A 2 -14.07 0.26 24.68
C ASP A 2 -13.30 0.41 23.38
N TRP A 3 -12.49 -0.59 23.06
CA TRP A 3 -11.69 -0.63 21.85
C TRP A 3 -12.54 -0.47 20.58
N SER A 4 -13.78 -0.96 20.60
CA SER A 4 -14.74 -0.78 19.51
C SER A 4 -15.11 0.68 19.28
N ALA A 5 -15.34 1.45 20.34
CA ALA A 5 -15.65 2.88 20.26
C ALA A 5 -14.44 3.70 19.75
N LEU A 6 -13.24 3.37 20.21
CA LEU A 6 -12.00 4.01 19.73
C LEU A 6 -11.75 3.70 18.25
N LEU A 7 -11.96 2.47 17.80
CA LEU A 7 -11.84 2.10 16.39
C LEU A 7 -12.87 2.80 15.51
N GLN A 8 -14.10 2.97 15.99
CA GLN A 8 -15.13 3.72 15.25
C GLN A 8 -14.82 5.22 15.16
N GLN A 9 -14.25 5.80 16.20
CA GLN A 9 -13.97 7.23 16.27
C GLN A 9 -12.67 7.62 15.54
N TYR A 10 -11.60 6.85 15.72
CA TYR A 10 -10.26 7.17 15.20
C TYR A 10 -9.83 6.30 14.02
N GLY A 11 -10.51 5.19 13.75
CA GLY A 11 -10.14 4.25 12.71
C GLY A 11 -10.15 4.87 11.32
N TYR A 12 -11.16 5.67 10.98
CA TYR A 12 -11.21 6.34 9.69
C TYR A 12 -10.10 7.39 9.54
N PHE A 13 -9.74 8.09 10.61
CA PHE A 13 -8.61 9.01 10.59
C PHE A 13 -7.28 8.28 10.40
N ALA A 14 -7.09 7.15 11.08
CA ALA A 14 -5.92 6.29 10.89
C ALA A 14 -5.83 5.75 9.45
N ILE A 15 -6.98 5.35 8.86
CA ILE A 15 -7.05 4.93 7.45
C ILE A 15 -6.65 6.08 6.51
N LEU A 16 -7.15 7.29 6.74
CA LEU A 16 -6.83 8.47 5.92
C LEU A 16 -5.33 8.76 5.93
N VAL A 17 -4.74 8.83 7.12
CA VAL A 17 -3.30 9.09 7.29
C VAL A 17 -2.47 7.92 6.75
N GLY A 18 -2.85 6.69 7.06
CA GLY A 18 -2.14 5.52 6.57
C GLY A 18 -2.20 5.38 5.04
N ALA A 19 -3.35 5.65 4.43
CA ALA A 19 -3.51 5.64 2.97
C ALA A 19 -2.70 6.74 2.27
N PHE A 20 -2.45 7.85 2.94
CA PHE A 20 -1.57 8.91 2.45
C PHE A 20 -0.12 8.42 2.27
N PHE A 21 0.41 7.66 3.24
CA PHE A 21 1.82 7.20 3.22
C PHE A 21 2.01 5.87 2.49
N GLU A 22 1.31 4.80 2.89
CA GLU A 22 1.55 3.45 2.37
C GLU A 22 0.28 2.75 1.87
N GLY A 23 -0.83 2.85 2.56
CA GLY A 23 -2.17 2.43 2.13
C GLY A 23 -2.47 0.93 2.15
N GLU A 24 -1.65 0.03 1.60
CA GLU A 24 -2.02 -1.38 1.43
C GLU A 24 -2.27 -2.07 2.78
N THR A 25 -1.30 -2.01 3.68
CA THR A 25 -1.39 -2.65 5.00
C THR A 25 -2.57 -2.11 5.80
N ILE A 26 -2.74 -0.78 5.81
CA ILE A 26 -3.81 -0.14 6.57
C ILE A 26 -5.19 -0.45 5.99
N LEU A 27 -5.32 -0.59 4.66
CA LEU A 27 -6.56 -0.98 4.01
C LEU A 27 -6.92 -2.43 4.28
N LEU A 28 -5.95 -3.34 4.34
CA LEU A 28 -6.20 -4.73 4.70
C LEU A 28 -6.71 -4.84 6.15
N LEU A 29 -6.13 -4.06 7.07
CA LEU A 29 -6.65 -3.97 8.45
C LEU A 29 -8.05 -3.35 8.49
N GLY A 30 -8.31 -2.30 7.69
CA GLY A 30 -9.65 -1.72 7.54
C GLY A 30 -10.66 -2.71 6.95
N ALA A 31 -10.28 -3.50 5.95
CA ALA A 31 -11.12 -4.55 5.39
C ALA A 31 -11.48 -5.64 6.42
N TYR A 32 -10.52 -6.02 7.26
CA TYR A 32 -10.77 -6.90 8.39
C TYR A 32 -11.75 -6.27 9.40
N ALA A 33 -11.60 -4.97 9.73
CA ALA A 33 -12.52 -4.26 10.59
C ALA A 33 -13.94 -4.17 10.00
N VAL A 34 -14.09 -4.03 8.67
CA VAL A 34 -15.38 -4.12 7.97
C VAL A 34 -15.97 -5.51 8.10
N HIS A 35 -15.17 -6.56 7.93
CA HIS A 35 -15.62 -7.95 8.12
C HIS A 35 -16.13 -8.20 9.54
N GLN A 36 -15.53 -7.55 10.54
CA GLN A 36 -15.97 -7.62 11.95
C GLN A 36 -17.14 -6.66 12.27
N HIS A 37 -17.77 -6.03 11.27
CA HIS A 37 -18.83 -5.04 11.43
C HIS A 37 -18.46 -3.80 12.26
N LEU A 38 -17.17 -3.52 12.43
CA LEU A 38 -16.67 -2.35 13.16
C LEU A 38 -16.59 -1.08 12.30
N MET A 39 -16.52 -1.25 10.98
CA MET A 39 -16.42 -0.15 10.00
C MET A 39 -17.37 -0.37 8.83
N ASN A 40 -17.82 0.73 8.21
CA ASN A 40 -18.66 0.67 7.01
C ASN A 40 -17.79 0.55 5.75
N PHE A 41 -18.16 -0.37 4.85
CA PHE A 41 -17.44 -0.65 3.61
C PHE A 41 -17.26 0.59 2.71
N TRP A 42 -18.34 1.31 2.45
CA TRP A 42 -18.27 2.47 1.56
C TRP A 42 -17.48 3.64 2.14
N TRP A 43 -17.66 3.90 3.44
CA TRP A 43 -16.86 4.92 4.12
C TRP A 43 -15.38 4.60 4.14
N LEU A 44 -15.01 3.33 4.33
CA LEU A 44 -13.61 2.88 4.26
C LEU A 44 -13.02 3.19 2.88
N ILE A 45 -13.75 2.87 1.78
CA ILE A 45 -13.28 3.14 0.41
C ILE A 45 -13.10 4.65 0.18
N VAL A 46 -14.10 5.46 0.57
CA VAL A 46 -14.06 6.92 0.37
C VAL A 46 -12.87 7.53 1.12
N VAL A 47 -12.69 7.18 2.39
CA VAL A 47 -11.61 7.72 3.22
C VAL A 47 -10.24 7.28 2.69
N ALA A 48 -10.08 6.02 2.30
CA ALA A 48 -8.85 5.51 1.70
C ALA A 48 -8.54 6.17 0.35
N MET A 49 -9.56 6.35 -0.49
CA MET A 49 -9.46 7.07 -1.76
C MET A 49 -8.96 8.50 -1.54
N LEU A 50 -9.56 9.23 -0.60
CA LEU A 50 -9.16 10.61 -0.30
C LEU A 50 -7.74 10.68 0.26
N GLY A 51 -7.40 9.85 1.26
CA GLY A 51 -6.05 9.82 1.83
C GLY A 51 -4.98 9.58 0.77
N SER A 52 -5.19 8.57 -0.06
CA SER A 52 -4.27 8.23 -1.12
C SER A 52 -4.23 9.28 -2.25
N PHE A 53 -5.37 9.88 -2.61
CA PHE A 53 -5.43 10.97 -3.58
C PHE A 53 -4.61 12.17 -3.12
N PHE A 54 -4.77 12.64 -1.89
CA PHE A 54 -3.99 13.75 -1.36
C PHE A 54 -2.49 13.44 -1.29
N GLY A 55 -2.12 12.20 -0.96
CA GLY A 55 -0.72 11.75 -1.01
C GLY A 55 -0.12 11.89 -2.41
N ASP A 56 -0.82 11.44 -3.44
CA ASP A 56 -0.33 11.52 -4.82
C ASP A 56 -0.27 12.97 -5.34
N GLN A 57 -1.24 13.82 -4.95
CA GLN A 57 -1.17 15.24 -5.28
C GLN A 57 0.04 15.91 -4.61
N PHE A 58 0.32 15.56 -3.36
CA PHE A 58 1.50 16.06 -2.66
C PHE A 58 2.79 15.70 -3.40
N TYR A 59 2.96 14.44 -3.81
CA TYR A 59 4.13 14.01 -4.59
C TYR A 59 4.19 14.65 -5.98
N TYR A 60 3.06 14.85 -6.65
CA TYR A 60 3.01 15.58 -7.91
C TYR A 60 3.50 17.02 -7.75
N PHE A 61 3.01 17.76 -6.75
CA PHE A 61 3.46 19.14 -6.49
C PHE A 61 4.93 19.20 -6.06
N LEU A 62 5.40 18.20 -5.33
CA LEU A 62 6.81 18.08 -4.96
C LEU A 62 7.69 18.00 -6.23
N GLY A 63 7.31 17.13 -7.17
CA GLY A 63 7.98 17.02 -8.46
C GLY A 63 7.94 18.33 -9.28
N ARG A 64 6.77 18.97 -9.31
CA ARG A 64 6.58 20.23 -10.04
C ARG A 64 7.40 21.39 -9.47
N LYS A 65 7.58 21.43 -8.14
CA LYS A 65 8.31 22.49 -7.44
C LYS A 65 9.82 22.30 -7.49
N PHE A 66 10.30 21.11 -7.19
CA PHE A 66 11.72 20.82 -7.07
C PHE A 66 12.37 20.29 -8.37
N GLY A 67 11.56 19.86 -9.34
CA GLY A 67 12.04 19.38 -10.61
C GLY A 67 12.99 18.19 -10.47
N PHE A 68 13.95 18.10 -11.40
CA PHE A 68 14.93 17.01 -11.44
C PHE A 68 15.96 17.06 -10.29
N ASP A 69 16.09 18.20 -9.61
CA ASP A 69 17.02 18.34 -8.48
C ASP A 69 16.67 17.44 -7.30
N PHE A 70 15.40 17.04 -7.18
CA PHE A 70 14.95 16.06 -6.19
C PHE A 70 15.65 14.70 -6.37
N PHE A 71 15.92 14.29 -7.60
CA PHE A 71 16.55 13.01 -7.94
C PHE A 71 18.07 13.04 -7.92
N LYS A 72 18.71 14.20 -8.17
CA LYS A 72 20.19 14.34 -8.24
C LYS A 72 20.92 13.76 -7.03
N LYS A 73 20.31 13.86 -5.84
CA LYS A 73 20.90 13.36 -4.59
C LYS A 73 20.70 11.86 -4.36
N ARG A 74 19.96 11.15 -5.24
CA ARG A 74 19.60 9.73 -5.06
C ARG A 74 19.65 8.95 -6.38
N PRO A 75 20.81 8.40 -6.77
CA PRO A 75 21.00 7.73 -8.07
C PRO A 75 20.04 6.56 -8.31
N GLN A 76 19.62 5.86 -7.26
CA GLN A 76 18.61 4.78 -7.36
C GLN A 76 17.23 5.27 -7.84
N LEU A 77 16.88 6.53 -7.55
CA LEU A 77 15.63 7.14 -7.99
C LEU A 77 15.70 7.61 -9.45
N ILE A 78 16.89 7.91 -9.97
CA ILE A 78 17.08 8.28 -11.38
C ILE A 78 16.69 7.13 -12.29
N SER A 79 17.20 5.92 -12.02
CA SER A 79 16.84 4.73 -12.81
C SER A 79 15.33 4.45 -12.80
N LYS A 80 14.67 4.63 -11.65
CA LYS A 80 13.21 4.49 -11.54
C LYS A 80 12.46 5.60 -12.29
N PHE A 81 12.98 6.82 -12.28
CA PHE A 81 12.45 7.94 -13.06
C PHE A 81 12.53 7.67 -14.56
N ASP A 82 13.67 7.17 -15.05
CA ASP A 82 13.84 6.86 -16.47
C ASP A 82 12.85 5.79 -16.91
N GLN A 83 12.68 4.73 -16.13
CA GLN A 83 11.67 3.70 -16.38
C GLN A 83 10.26 4.29 -16.41
N ALA A 84 9.88 5.07 -15.39
CA ALA A 84 8.58 5.73 -15.32
C ALA A 84 8.37 6.68 -16.51
N SER A 85 9.40 7.41 -16.92
CA SER A 85 9.34 8.37 -18.04
C SER A 85 8.95 7.72 -19.34
N VAL A 86 9.48 6.53 -19.67
CA VAL A 86 9.12 5.78 -20.88
C VAL A 86 7.64 5.43 -20.91
N PHE A 87 7.09 4.98 -19.77
CA PHE A 87 5.66 4.65 -19.67
C PHE A 87 4.78 5.90 -19.73
N ILE A 88 5.18 7.00 -19.07
CA ILE A 88 4.45 8.27 -19.08
C ILE A 88 4.37 8.83 -20.50
N ASP A 89 5.46 8.78 -21.26
CA ASP A 89 5.49 9.33 -22.62
C ASP A 89 4.65 8.49 -23.60
N ARG A 90 4.61 7.17 -23.40
CA ARG A 90 3.90 6.27 -24.30
C ARG A 90 2.39 6.15 -23.98
N HIS A 91 2.04 6.04 -22.70
CA HIS A 91 0.67 5.81 -22.23
C HIS A 91 0.39 6.52 -20.90
N PRO A 92 0.26 7.87 -20.88
CA PRO A 92 0.18 8.63 -19.63
C PRO A 92 -1.03 8.25 -18.76
N ILE A 93 -2.21 8.09 -19.36
CA ILE A 93 -3.45 7.75 -18.63
C ILE A 93 -3.34 6.35 -18.01
N LEU A 94 -2.85 5.37 -18.78
CA LEU A 94 -2.67 4.01 -18.28
C LEU A 94 -1.64 3.96 -17.15
N THR A 95 -0.57 4.76 -17.26
CA THR A 95 0.45 4.87 -16.21
C THR A 95 -0.15 5.41 -14.92
N ILE A 96 -1.04 6.42 -14.96
CA ILE A 96 -1.72 6.93 -13.78
C ILE A 96 -2.64 5.86 -13.18
N LEU A 97 -3.39 5.11 -13.99
CA LEU A 97 -4.29 4.07 -13.51
C LEU A 97 -3.55 2.91 -12.84
N LEU A 98 -2.41 2.50 -13.41
CA LEU A 98 -1.65 1.34 -12.95
C LEU A 98 -0.57 1.65 -11.91
N MET A 99 -0.22 2.94 -11.71
CA MET A 99 0.88 3.32 -10.81
C MET A 99 0.72 2.79 -9.38
N ARG A 100 -0.54 2.60 -8.94
CA ARG A 100 -0.84 2.12 -7.59
C ARG A 100 -0.55 0.64 -7.39
N PHE A 101 -0.56 -0.12 -8.49
CA PHE A 101 -0.21 -1.55 -8.47
C PHE A 101 1.29 -1.78 -8.72
N ALA A 102 2.04 -0.71 -9.07
CA ALA A 102 3.47 -0.77 -9.32
C ALA A 102 4.27 -0.57 -8.03
N TRP A 103 4.54 -1.64 -7.31
CA TRP A 103 5.31 -1.61 -6.07
C TRP A 103 6.67 -0.93 -6.26
N GLY A 104 6.99 0.02 -5.37
CA GLY A 104 8.24 0.78 -5.41
C GLY A 104 8.31 1.92 -6.42
N LEU A 105 7.29 2.09 -7.29
CA LEU A 105 7.18 3.22 -8.22
C LEU A 105 6.07 4.21 -7.83
N ARG A 106 5.26 3.88 -6.82
CA ARG A 106 4.11 4.65 -6.37
C ARG A 106 4.44 6.13 -6.05
N THR A 107 5.59 6.40 -5.44
CA THR A 107 6.02 7.77 -5.15
C THR A 107 6.73 8.43 -6.33
N VAL A 108 7.47 7.63 -7.12
CA VAL A 108 8.28 8.13 -8.24
C VAL A 108 7.41 8.58 -9.39
N ILE A 109 6.34 7.85 -9.73
CA ILE A 109 5.47 8.16 -10.86
C ILE A 109 4.76 9.52 -10.68
N PRO A 110 4.07 9.83 -9.56
CA PRO A 110 3.49 11.16 -9.33
C PRO A 110 4.53 12.29 -9.41
N ILE A 111 5.71 12.10 -8.81
CA ILE A 111 6.81 13.07 -8.90
C ILE A 111 7.22 13.27 -10.36
N SER A 112 7.32 12.19 -11.15
CA SER A 112 7.69 12.25 -12.57
C SER A 112 6.67 13.02 -13.40
N PHE A 113 5.38 12.83 -13.17
CA PHE A 113 4.32 13.63 -13.79
C PHE A 113 4.45 15.11 -13.42
N GLY A 114 4.80 15.43 -12.16
CA GLY A 114 5.05 16.78 -11.71
C GLY A 114 6.25 17.42 -12.42
N ILE A 115 7.37 16.71 -12.53
CA ILE A 115 8.59 17.16 -13.24
C ILE A 115 8.30 17.45 -14.72
N LYS A 116 7.56 16.54 -15.37
CA LYS A 116 7.13 16.70 -16.78
C LYS A 116 6.06 17.79 -16.97
N ARG A 117 5.59 18.42 -15.90
CA ARG A 117 4.54 19.45 -15.93
C ARG A 117 3.27 18.98 -16.64
N TYR A 118 2.91 17.71 -16.48
CA TYR A 118 1.68 17.17 -17.05
C TYR A 118 0.47 17.99 -16.58
N PRO A 119 -0.60 18.16 -17.40
CA PRO A 119 -1.76 18.98 -17.02
C PRO A 119 -2.37 18.49 -15.71
N PHE A 120 -2.38 19.37 -14.69
CA PHE A 120 -2.80 19.00 -13.32
C PHE A 120 -4.23 18.46 -13.25
N ILE A 121 -5.17 19.12 -13.96
CA ILE A 121 -6.59 18.74 -13.92
C ILE A 121 -6.76 17.32 -14.47
N LEU A 122 -6.13 17.01 -15.61
CA LEU A 122 -6.22 15.68 -16.21
C LEU A 122 -5.57 14.62 -15.30
N TYR A 123 -4.39 14.93 -14.74
CA TYR A 123 -3.75 14.07 -13.76
C TYR A 123 -4.64 13.81 -12.55
N ALA A 124 -5.23 14.85 -11.95
CA ALA A 124 -6.06 14.75 -10.75
C ALA A 124 -7.32 13.92 -10.98
N VAL A 125 -8.02 14.13 -12.11
CA VAL A 125 -9.25 13.38 -12.43
C VAL A 125 -8.96 11.90 -12.65
N VAL A 126 -7.94 11.59 -13.46
CA VAL A 126 -7.57 10.19 -13.74
C VAL A 126 -7.03 9.52 -12.47
N ASN A 127 -6.25 10.26 -11.67
CA ASN A 127 -5.73 9.73 -10.39
C ASN A 127 -6.84 9.48 -9.36
N LEU A 128 -7.87 10.33 -9.30
CA LEU A 128 -9.01 10.10 -8.42
C LEU A 128 -9.71 8.78 -8.76
N LEU A 129 -9.93 8.52 -10.06
CA LEU A 129 -10.48 7.25 -10.54
C LEU A 129 -9.56 6.06 -10.20
N ALA A 130 -8.25 6.22 -10.38
CA ALA A 130 -7.25 5.21 -10.01
C ALA A 130 -7.27 4.89 -8.52
N CYS A 131 -7.40 5.93 -7.66
CA CYS A 131 -7.52 5.78 -6.21
C CYS A 131 -8.78 5.00 -5.82
N PHE A 132 -9.90 5.29 -6.47
CA PHE A 132 -11.15 4.57 -6.24
C PHE A 132 -11.04 3.10 -6.62
N ILE A 133 -10.58 2.80 -7.84
CA ILE A 133 -10.42 1.42 -8.34
C ILE A 133 -9.48 0.64 -7.41
N TRP A 134 -8.35 1.23 -7.03
CA TRP A 134 -7.39 0.61 -6.13
C TRP A 134 -7.99 0.34 -4.75
N ALA A 135 -8.63 1.34 -4.10
CA ALA A 135 -9.22 1.18 -2.79
C ALA A 135 -10.32 0.12 -2.80
N PHE A 136 -11.20 0.15 -3.82
CA PHE A 136 -12.25 -0.85 -4.00
C PHE A 136 -11.67 -2.26 -4.15
N THR A 137 -10.64 -2.42 -4.99
CA THR A 137 -9.99 -3.71 -5.22
C THR A 137 -9.36 -4.26 -3.94
N ILE A 138 -8.55 -3.44 -3.24
CA ILE A 138 -7.86 -3.88 -2.01
C ILE A 138 -8.84 -4.22 -0.89
N VAL A 139 -9.87 -3.39 -0.68
CA VAL A 139 -10.87 -3.65 0.37
C VAL A 139 -11.67 -4.92 0.05
N THR A 140 -12.11 -5.09 -1.19
CA THR A 140 -12.86 -6.27 -1.61
C THR A 140 -12.02 -7.55 -1.48
N MET A 141 -10.78 -7.53 -1.97
CA MET A 141 -9.85 -8.66 -1.82
C MET A 141 -9.54 -8.94 -0.34
N GLY A 142 -9.34 -7.90 0.46
CA GLY A 142 -9.09 -8.04 1.90
C GLY A 142 -10.26 -8.67 2.64
N MET A 143 -11.49 -8.32 2.31
CA MET A 143 -12.70 -8.94 2.88
C MET A 143 -12.81 -10.42 2.47
N GLN A 144 -12.58 -10.75 1.19
CA GLN A 144 -12.61 -12.12 0.69
C GLN A 144 -11.54 -12.98 1.39
N PHE A 145 -10.33 -12.42 1.53
CA PHE A 145 -9.25 -13.10 2.24
C PHE A 145 -9.56 -13.32 3.73
N SER A 146 -10.16 -12.33 4.39
CA SER A 146 -10.59 -12.44 5.79
C SER A 146 -11.65 -13.54 5.97
N HIS A 147 -12.61 -13.62 5.04
CA HIS A 147 -13.64 -14.65 5.06
C HIS A 147 -13.04 -16.06 4.88
N TRP A 148 -12.14 -16.20 3.89
CA TRP A 148 -11.44 -17.46 3.63
C TRP A 148 -10.55 -17.89 4.80
N LEU A 149 -9.83 -16.95 5.42
CA LEU A 149 -8.99 -17.20 6.59
C LEU A 149 -9.83 -17.65 7.79
N HIS A 150 -11.01 -17.04 8.00
CA HIS A 150 -11.93 -17.41 9.07
C HIS A 150 -12.48 -18.84 8.86
N GLN A 151 -12.85 -19.19 7.63
CA GLN A 151 -13.29 -20.55 7.29
C GLN A 151 -12.19 -21.59 7.50
N LEU A 152 -10.95 -21.28 7.07
CA LEU A 152 -9.81 -22.16 7.33
C LEU A 152 -9.57 -22.34 8.82
N TRP A 153 -9.63 -21.24 9.58
CA TRP A 153 -9.43 -21.27 11.02
C TRP A 153 -10.48 -22.16 11.72
N GLN A 154 -11.74 -22.02 11.36
CA GLN A 154 -12.80 -22.87 11.89
C GLN A 154 -12.61 -24.35 11.51
N ASN A 155 -12.24 -24.65 10.27
CA ASN A 155 -11.99 -26.01 9.82
C ASN A 155 -10.76 -26.64 10.50
N ILE A 156 -9.76 -25.83 10.85
CA ILE A 156 -8.54 -26.29 11.54
C ILE A 156 -8.80 -26.51 13.03
N LEU A 157 -9.61 -25.65 13.68
CA LEU A 157 -9.97 -25.80 15.10
C LEU A 157 -10.81 -27.05 15.38
N LEU A 158 -11.57 -27.53 14.38
CA LEU A 158 -12.37 -28.76 14.51
C LEU A 158 -11.54 -30.07 14.42
N HIS A 159 -10.25 -29.98 14.04
CA HIS A 159 -9.33 -31.10 13.98
C HIS A 159 -8.05 -30.78 14.75
N GLU A 160 -7.94 -31.19 16.01
CA GLU A 160 -6.73 -31.44 16.87
C GLU A 160 -5.35 -30.88 16.39
N LEU A 161 -5.30 -29.76 15.64
CA LEU A 161 -4.09 -29.25 14.98
C LEU A 161 -3.52 -27.96 15.60
N GLU A 162 -4.11 -27.46 16.70
CA GLU A 162 -3.67 -26.21 17.34
C GLU A 162 -2.17 -26.21 17.67
N ASP A 163 -1.67 -27.31 18.23
CA ASP A 163 -0.25 -27.42 18.61
C ASP A 163 0.69 -27.52 17.42
N ARG A 164 0.27 -28.13 16.33
CA ARG A 164 1.15 -28.32 15.14
C ARG A 164 1.29 -27.06 14.30
N ILE A 165 0.24 -26.24 14.17
CA ILE A 165 0.29 -25.00 13.40
C ILE A 165 1.09 -23.94 14.16
N PHE A 166 0.88 -23.84 15.48
CA PHE A 166 1.68 -22.93 16.31
C PHE A 166 3.18 -23.30 16.22
N LEU A 167 3.50 -24.60 16.30
CA LEU A 167 4.86 -25.09 16.09
C LEU A 167 5.40 -24.78 14.69
N PHE A 168 4.59 -24.90 13.63
CA PHE A 168 5.01 -24.61 12.26
C PHE A 168 5.27 -23.13 12.05
N VAL A 169 4.43 -22.25 12.58
CA VAL A 169 4.62 -20.79 12.54
C VAL A 169 5.86 -20.39 13.35
N CYS A 170 6.05 -20.94 14.53
CA CYS A 170 7.25 -20.67 15.33
C CYS A 170 8.53 -21.17 14.62
N LEU A 171 8.49 -22.36 14.02
CA LEU A 171 9.62 -22.91 13.25
C LEU A 171 9.96 -22.07 12.01
N THR A 172 8.96 -21.59 11.28
CA THR A 172 9.18 -20.73 10.11
C THR A 172 9.73 -19.35 10.53
N MET A 173 9.26 -18.76 11.61
CA MET A 173 9.80 -17.51 12.16
C MET A 173 11.26 -17.67 12.63
N ILE A 174 11.59 -18.78 13.28
CA ILE A 174 12.95 -19.10 13.69
C ILE A 174 13.84 -19.29 12.45
N LEU A 175 13.38 -20.01 11.42
CA LEU A 175 14.12 -20.24 10.19
C LEU A 175 14.41 -18.94 9.44
N ILE A 176 13.41 -18.05 9.35
CA ILE A 176 13.57 -16.72 8.76
C ILE A 176 14.59 -15.89 9.55
N SER A 177 14.53 -15.93 10.88
CA SER A 177 15.48 -15.23 11.74
C SER A 177 16.90 -15.74 11.56
N ILE A 178 17.10 -17.06 11.44
CA ILE A 178 18.41 -17.68 11.19
C ILE A 178 18.95 -17.28 9.81
N VAL A 179 18.08 -17.27 8.78
CA VAL A 179 18.48 -16.85 7.42
C VAL A 179 18.89 -15.38 7.40
N ILE A 180 18.14 -14.52 8.09
CA ILE A 180 18.47 -13.09 8.19
C ILE A 180 19.83 -12.91 8.91
N ILE A 181 20.04 -13.59 10.04
CA ILE A 181 21.31 -13.54 10.78
C ILE A 181 22.47 -14.05 9.92
N PHE A 182 22.26 -15.14 9.16
CA PHE A 182 23.28 -15.71 8.28
C PHE A 182 23.65 -14.76 7.13
N ILE A 183 22.65 -14.09 6.52
CA ILE A 183 22.88 -13.09 5.47
C ILE A 183 23.66 -11.88 6.04
N PHE A 184 23.31 -11.40 7.23
CA PHE A 184 24.03 -10.32 7.88
C PHE A 184 25.45 -10.72 8.28
N HIS A 185 25.66 -11.95 8.69
CA HIS A 185 26.99 -12.45 9.06
C HIS A 185 27.91 -12.59 7.83
N GLN A 186 27.41 -13.08 6.71
CA GLN A 186 28.16 -13.15 5.44
C GLN A 186 28.54 -11.76 4.91
N LYS A 187 27.69 -10.76 5.10
CA LYS A 187 27.96 -9.39 4.64
C LYS A 187 29.10 -8.74 5.44
N LYS A 188 29.20 -9.05 6.75
CA LYS A 188 30.25 -8.52 7.65
C LYS A 188 31.65 -9.11 7.37
N HIS A 189 31.76 -10.23 6.68
CA HIS A 189 33.06 -10.87 6.32
C HIS A 189 33.50 -10.52 4.89
N ARG A 190 32.78 -9.70 4.14
CA ARG A 190 33.10 -9.25 2.77
C ARG A 190 33.60 -7.81 2.69
N ASP A 191 33.43 -7.06 3.76
CA ASP A 191 34.01 -5.72 3.98
C ASP A 191 35.26 -5.84 4.90
#